data_847990532e8410985f30c2e007cbda4c
#
_entry.id   847990532e8410985f30c2e007cbda4c
#
_cell.length_a   1.000
_cell.length_b   1.000
_cell.length_c   1.000
_cell.angle_alpha   90.00
_cell.angle_beta   90.00
_cell.angle_gamma   90.00
#
_symmetry.space_group_name_H-M   'P 1'
#
loop_
_entity.id
_entity.type
_entity.pdbx_description
1 polymer ?
#
loop_
_entity_poly.entity_id
_entity_poly.type
_entity_poly.pdbx_seq_one_letter_code
_entity_poly.pdbx_strand_id
1 'polypeptide(L)'
;MKYVIIGNSAAAIGCINGIRKKDKESEIVVISYETEGCYSKPLIADILIDIPPEKLTYKEKSFYEKNNVKLMLGTKAERINPEKKEIILDSGIVESYDKLLISTGAIPFVPPIEGSDKEGVFTFTELGRAKAAKEYIENNGVENVVVIGSGFIGLEVAYFLKKKGLNVSVVELLDRVLGKALDSRGSQIVETIIRDRGINFFFKNTVEEIIGEERVEAVRLQSGTVLKAEAVIIAIGVRPNTQLAETAGLKVERGIDTNLFMETSSPDIYAAGDCVINIDIIDGKKKNLPLFPLAYEQGFVAGLNMTGEKVEYLGGLPLNSLKFLEETPVLNAGIVEAPDSSYEVIINDQFERRGYYRKTIIKDDRLVGFVAVGEIDRVGILTGLIRQKLDVSSFKHKLADIDFGLVHLPKSWREKRIQQDKTGYKSWRPE
;
A
#
# COMPACT_ATOMS: atom_id res chain seq x y z
N MET A 1 -1.07 31.68 8.04
CA MET A 1 -2.05 30.57 7.91
C MET A 1 -1.49 29.39 8.71
N LYS A 2 -2.36 28.56 9.29
CA LYS A 2 -1.95 27.39 10.06
C LYS A 2 -2.52 26.11 9.40
N TYR A 3 -1.61 25.27 8.97
CA TYR A 3 -1.94 23.97 8.39
C TYR A 3 -1.77 22.89 9.45
N VAL A 4 -2.77 22.03 9.62
CA VAL A 4 -2.64 20.86 10.50
C VAL A 4 -2.81 19.59 9.68
N ILE A 5 -1.97 18.59 9.96
CA ILE A 5 -1.94 17.30 9.28
C ILE A 5 -2.06 16.22 10.36
N ILE A 6 -3.09 15.36 10.26
CA ILE A 6 -3.27 14.22 11.15
C ILE A 6 -2.76 12.98 10.45
N GLY A 7 -1.71 12.36 11.00
CA GLY A 7 -0.96 11.24 10.43
C GLY A 7 0.42 11.67 9.96
N ASN A 8 1.41 10.76 10.02
CA ASN A 8 2.81 11.04 9.69
C ASN A 8 3.40 9.94 8.79
N SER A 9 2.80 9.75 7.61
CA SER A 9 3.27 8.78 6.61
C SER A 9 3.33 9.44 5.21
N ALA A 10 3.33 8.67 4.15
CA ALA A 10 3.49 9.14 2.76
C ALA A 10 2.59 10.33 2.41
N ALA A 11 1.31 10.29 2.77
CA ALA A 11 0.37 11.38 2.47
C ALA A 11 0.74 12.67 3.20
N ALA A 12 1.16 12.60 4.47
CA ALA A 12 1.62 13.77 5.21
C ALA A 12 2.87 14.39 4.58
N ILE A 13 3.84 13.57 4.18
CA ILE A 13 5.07 14.04 3.52
C ILE A 13 4.72 14.69 2.16
N GLY A 14 3.83 14.07 1.40
CA GLY A 14 3.32 14.65 0.16
C GLY A 14 2.69 16.03 0.40
N CYS A 15 1.83 16.15 1.42
CA CYS A 15 1.15 17.39 1.79
C CYS A 15 2.13 18.50 2.19
N ILE A 16 3.10 18.20 3.06
CA ILE A 16 4.15 19.15 3.44
C ILE A 16 4.87 19.68 2.20
N ASN A 17 5.27 18.77 1.30
CA ASN A 17 5.95 19.17 0.06
C ASN A 17 5.05 20.02 -0.86
N GLY A 18 3.76 19.68 -0.96
CA GLY A 18 2.76 20.45 -1.71
C GLY A 18 2.60 21.87 -1.16
N ILE A 19 2.41 22.01 0.16
CA ILE A 19 2.32 23.29 0.85
C ILE A 19 3.61 24.09 0.60
N ARG A 20 4.76 23.52 0.89
CA ARG A 20 6.07 24.22 0.80
C ARG A 20 6.48 24.59 -0.63
N LYS A 21 5.86 24.00 -1.63
CA LYS A 21 6.04 24.44 -3.02
C LYS A 21 5.52 25.85 -3.24
N LYS A 22 4.49 26.27 -2.50
CA LYS A 22 3.80 27.56 -2.64
C LYS A 22 3.96 28.48 -1.42
N ASP A 23 3.71 27.95 -0.25
CA ASP A 23 3.78 28.67 1.02
C ASP A 23 5.01 28.21 1.82
N LYS A 24 6.01 29.11 1.92
CA LYS A 24 7.30 28.84 2.55
C LYS A 24 7.31 29.12 4.06
N GLU A 25 6.35 29.89 4.57
CA GLU A 25 6.45 30.53 5.89
C GLU A 25 5.39 30.06 6.90
N SER A 26 4.17 29.77 6.41
CA SER A 26 3.06 29.42 7.32
C SER A 26 3.37 28.21 8.20
N GLU A 27 2.78 28.21 9.40
CA GLU A 27 2.93 27.12 10.37
C GLU A 27 2.36 25.81 9.83
N ILE A 28 3.09 24.71 9.96
CA ILE A 28 2.61 23.35 9.72
C ILE A 28 2.75 22.55 11.01
N VAL A 29 1.66 21.95 11.48
CA VAL A 29 1.66 21.03 12.61
C VAL A 29 1.30 19.64 12.11
N VAL A 30 2.12 18.65 12.45
CA VAL A 30 1.84 17.23 12.18
C VAL A 30 1.56 16.52 13.49
N ILE A 31 0.42 15.85 13.59
CA ILE A 31 -0.03 15.10 14.76
C ILE A 31 -0.04 13.62 14.41
N SER A 32 0.65 12.79 15.19
CA SER A 32 0.71 11.34 15.00
C SER A 32 0.62 10.60 16.32
N TYR A 33 -0.24 9.59 16.38
CA TYR A 33 -0.33 8.71 17.56
C TYR A 33 0.86 7.75 17.65
N GLU A 34 1.50 7.43 16.53
CA GLU A 34 2.73 6.64 16.52
C GLU A 34 3.86 7.46 17.14
N THR A 35 4.71 6.80 17.93
CA THR A 35 5.89 7.42 18.57
C THR A 35 7.11 7.44 17.63
N GLU A 36 7.07 6.61 16.60
CA GLU A 36 8.09 6.54 15.58
C GLU A 36 8.00 7.72 14.60
N GLY A 37 9.17 8.14 14.10
CA GLY A 37 9.26 9.06 12.97
C GLY A 37 8.65 8.47 11.69
N CYS A 38 8.68 9.23 10.60
CA CYS A 38 8.15 8.75 9.33
C CYS A 38 9.04 7.65 8.74
N TYR A 39 8.48 6.47 8.60
CA TYR A 39 9.15 5.28 8.04
C TYR A 39 8.43 4.76 6.79
N SER A 40 9.12 3.91 6.03
CA SER A 40 8.57 3.23 4.86
C SER A 40 7.72 2.04 5.29
N LYS A 41 6.39 2.21 5.34
CA LYS A 41 5.45 1.12 5.70
C LYS A 41 5.64 -0.17 4.87
N PRO A 42 5.94 -0.10 3.55
CA PRO A 42 6.22 -1.30 2.77
C PRO A 42 7.45 -2.11 3.20
N LEU A 43 8.31 -1.58 4.04
CA LEU A 43 9.55 -2.23 4.47
C LEU A 43 9.52 -2.71 5.93
N ILE A 44 8.37 -2.63 6.62
CA ILE A 44 8.33 -2.96 8.06
C ILE A 44 8.67 -4.41 8.36
N ALA A 45 8.46 -5.32 7.41
CA ALA A 45 8.83 -6.73 7.57
C ALA A 45 10.35 -6.96 7.63
N ASP A 46 11.16 -6.04 7.10
CA ASP A 46 12.63 -6.14 7.08
C ASP A 46 13.23 -6.19 8.50
N ILE A 47 12.52 -5.69 9.53
CA ILE A 47 12.98 -5.80 10.92
C ILE A 47 13.09 -7.26 11.39
N LEU A 48 12.31 -8.18 10.80
CA LEU A 48 12.36 -9.61 11.13
C LEU A 48 13.69 -10.24 10.71
N ILE A 49 14.39 -9.67 9.74
CA ILE A 49 15.71 -10.10 9.29
C ILE A 49 16.83 -9.17 9.78
N ASP A 50 16.61 -8.56 10.94
CA ASP A 50 17.57 -7.73 11.67
C ASP A 50 18.01 -6.45 10.94
N ILE A 51 17.23 -5.99 9.97
CA ILE A 51 17.39 -4.63 9.45
C ILE A 51 16.99 -3.64 10.55
N PRO A 52 17.89 -2.76 10.99
CA PRO A 52 17.59 -1.85 12.09
C PRO A 52 16.51 -0.82 11.68
N PRO A 53 15.62 -0.42 12.61
CA PRO A 53 14.50 0.49 12.33
C PRO A 53 14.91 1.81 11.65
N GLU A 54 16.12 2.29 11.90
CA GLU A 54 16.67 3.51 11.31
C GLU A 54 16.80 3.40 9.78
N LYS A 55 17.04 2.20 9.27
CA LYS A 55 17.09 1.93 7.81
C LYS A 55 15.72 1.99 7.14
N LEU A 56 14.66 1.87 7.92
CA LEU A 56 13.28 2.01 7.43
C LEU A 56 12.83 3.48 7.38
N THR A 57 13.62 4.41 7.91
CA THR A 57 13.29 5.84 7.94
C THR A 57 13.05 6.37 6.53
N TYR A 58 11.84 6.88 6.28
CA TYR A 58 11.48 7.50 5.01
C TYR A 58 11.85 8.99 4.99
N LYS A 59 11.62 9.69 6.10
CA LYS A 59 12.06 11.08 6.32
C LYS A 59 12.65 11.25 7.71
N GLU A 60 13.84 11.79 7.74
CA GLU A 60 14.56 12.11 8.96
C GLU A 60 14.01 13.39 9.62
N LYS A 61 14.36 13.61 10.88
CA LYS A 61 13.99 14.80 11.64
C LYS A 61 14.38 16.11 10.93
N SER A 62 15.51 16.11 10.25
CA SER A 62 16.00 17.25 9.46
C SER A 62 15.02 17.70 8.35
N PHE A 63 14.18 16.78 7.82
CA PHE A 63 13.14 17.13 6.86
C PHE A 63 12.09 18.07 7.48
N TYR A 64 11.64 17.78 8.69
CA TYR A 64 10.64 18.60 9.39
C TYR A 64 11.22 19.94 9.79
N GLU A 65 12.45 19.98 10.29
CA GLU A 65 13.16 21.20 10.65
C GLU A 65 13.32 22.13 9.44
N LYS A 66 13.80 21.62 8.31
CA LYS A 66 13.96 22.38 7.05
C LYS A 66 12.63 22.92 6.50
N ASN A 67 11.53 22.26 6.80
CA ASN A 67 10.20 22.66 6.35
C ASN A 67 9.42 23.44 7.44
N ASN A 68 10.06 23.84 8.54
CA ASN A 68 9.42 24.53 9.67
C ASN A 68 8.11 23.84 10.11
N VAL A 69 8.21 22.53 10.38
CA VAL A 69 7.08 21.68 10.78
C VAL A 69 7.19 21.37 12.26
N LYS A 70 6.16 21.69 13.03
CA LYS A 70 5.98 21.22 14.41
C LYS A 70 5.48 19.79 14.37
N LEU A 71 6.29 18.85 14.81
CA LEU A 71 5.96 17.42 14.83
C LEU A 71 5.54 16.99 16.25
N MET A 72 4.33 16.46 16.39
CA MET A 72 3.76 15.96 17.64
C MET A 72 3.56 14.44 17.52
N LEU A 73 4.57 13.68 17.91
CA LEU A 73 4.53 12.20 17.97
C LEU A 73 3.94 11.73 19.30
N GLY A 74 3.38 10.51 19.32
CA GLY A 74 2.73 9.93 20.50
C GLY A 74 1.48 10.72 20.93
N THR A 75 0.88 11.48 20.00
CA THR A 75 -0.26 12.35 20.27
C THR A 75 -1.42 11.96 19.37
N LYS A 76 -2.56 11.60 19.96
CA LYS A 76 -3.74 11.17 19.22
C LYS A 76 -4.75 12.32 19.05
N ALA A 77 -5.16 12.57 17.81
CA ALA A 77 -6.34 13.38 17.55
C ALA A 77 -7.59 12.54 17.86
N GLU A 78 -8.42 12.97 18.80
CA GLU A 78 -9.60 12.23 19.21
C GLU A 78 -10.87 12.71 18.52
N ARG A 79 -10.97 14.02 18.29
CA ARG A 79 -12.14 14.62 17.66
C ARG A 79 -11.79 15.87 16.87
N ILE A 80 -12.47 16.08 15.76
CA ILE A 80 -12.47 17.32 14.98
C ILE A 80 -13.79 18.05 15.18
N ASN A 81 -13.72 19.35 15.38
CA ASN A 81 -14.86 20.26 15.32
C ASN A 81 -14.74 21.14 14.08
N PRO A 82 -15.42 20.81 12.97
CA PRO A 82 -15.31 21.57 11.72
C PRO A 82 -15.79 23.02 11.80
N GLU A 83 -16.83 23.28 12.60
CA GLU A 83 -17.41 24.61 12.73
C GLU A 83 -16.46 25.60 13.43
N LYS A 84 -15.76 25.12 14.49
CA LYS A 84 -14.79 25.91 15.24
C LYS A 84 -13.38 25.84 14.66
N LYS A 85 -13.15 24.97 13.68
CA LYS A 85 -11.82 24.62 13.15
C LYS A 85 -10.83 24.21 14.24
N GLU A 86 -11.25 23.27 15.08
CA GLU A 86 -10.49 22.77 16.22
C GLU A 86 -10.32 21.26 16.18
N ILE A 87 -9.19 20.79 16.66
CA ILE A 87 -8.89 19.38 16.89
C ILE A 87 -8.68 19.19 18.39
N ILE A 88 -9.36 18.23 18.98
CA ILE A 88 -9.19 17.86 20.38
C ILE A 88 -8.26 16.66 20.43
N LEU A 89 -7.18 16.82 21.19
CA LEU A 89 -6.17 15.79 21.41
C LEU A 89 -6.52 14.91 22.62
N ASP A 90 -5.93 13.73 22.72
CA ASP A 90 -6.07 12.79 23.84
C ASP A 90 -5.66 13.39 25.21
N SER A 91 -4.74 14.34 25.19
CA SER A 91 -4.35 15.12 26.36
C SER A 91 -5.37 16.19 26.81
N GLY A 92 -6.47 16.37 26.05
CA GLY A 92 -7.42 17.46 26.24
C GLY A 92 -6.98 18.81 25.65
N ILE A 93 -5.79 18.91 25.09
CA ILE A 93 -5.32 20.12 24.40
C ILE A 93 -6.15 20.30 23.12
N VAL A 94 -6.49 21.56 22.82
CA VAL A 94 -7.19 21.97 21.61
C VAL A 94 -6.19 22.61 20.64
N GLU A 95 -6.08 22.05 19.44
CA GLU A 95 -5.24 22.58 18.36
C GLU A 95 -6.14 23.19 17.27
N SER A 96 -5.96 24.49 16.97
CA SER A 96 -6.72 25.17 15.91
C SER A 96 -6.05 25.02 14.56
N TYR A 97 -6.86 25.11 13.48
CA TYR A 97 -6.34 25.08 12.09
C TYR A 97 -7.06 26.08 11.18
N ASP A 98 -6.38 26.56 10.16
CA ASP A 98 -7.03 27.22 9.01
C ASP A 98 -7.39 26.18 7.93
N LYS A 99 -6.48 25.23 7.68
CA LYS A 99 -6.68 24.10 6.78
C LYS A 99 -6.21 22.80 7.45
N LEU A 100 -6.97 21.73 7.27
CA LEU A 100 -6.72 20.42 7.87
C LEU A 100 -6.55 19.35 6.81
N LEU A 101 -5.53 18.49 6.95
CA LEU A 101 -5.45 17.21 6.23
C LEU A 101 -5.71 16.05 7.18
N ILE A 102 -6.67 15.19 6.84
CA ILE A 102 -6.86 13.89 7.47
C ILE A 102 -6.09 12.84 6.65
N SER A 103 -5.02 12.27 7.23
CA SER A 103 -4.20 11.24 6.62
C SER A 103 -3.94 10.08 7.60
N THR A 104 -5.03 9.65 8.24
CA THR A 104 -5.07 8.60 9.28
C THR A 104 -4.74 7.21 8.77
N GLY A 105 -4.63 7.03 7.45
CA GLY A 105 -4.23 5.78 6.82
C GLY A 105 -5.27 4.68 6.95
N ALA A 106 -4.81 3.46 7.18
CA ALA A 106 -5.64 2.28 7.34
C ALA A 106 -5.24 1.49 8.59
N ILE A 107 -6.19 0.76 9.14
CA ILE A 107 -6.01 -0.15 10.28
C ILE A 107 -6.11 -1.60 9.82
N PRO A 108 -5.44 -2.54 10.49
CA PRO A 108 -5.53 -3.96 10.16
C PRO A 108 -6.98 -4.43 10.31
N PHE A 109 -7.43 -5.25 9.37
CA PHE A 109 -8.67 -5.97 9.52
C PHE A 109 -8.39 -7.24 10.34
N VAL A 110 -9.00 -7.33 11.51
CA VAL A 110 -8.97 -8.52 12.37
C VAL A 110 -10.41 -9.05 12.41
N PRO A 111 -10.67 -10.23 11.84
CA PRO A 111 -12.00 -10.85 11.93
C PRO A 111 -12.25 -11.34 13.35
N PRO A 112 -13.50 -11.62 13.72
CA PRO A 112 -13.84 -12.17 15.03
C PRO A 112 -13.42 -13.63 15.12
N ILE A 113 -12.11 -13.87 15.34
CA ILE A 113 -11.53 -15.19 15.60
C ILE A 113 -11.46 -15.36 17.11
N GLU A 114 -11.99 -16.47 17.64
CA GLU A 114 -11.89 -16.79 19.05
C GLU A 114 -10.42 -16.89 19.46
N GLY A 115 -10.03 -16.21 20.54
CA GLY A 115 -8.66 -16.13 21.03
C GLY A 115 -7.73 -15.17 20.27
N SER A 116 -8.28 -14.30 19.41
CA SER A 116 -7.47 -13.29 18.68
C SER A 116 -6.87 -12.20 19.57
N ASP A 117 -7.25 -12.13 20.84
CA ASP A 117 -6.73 -11.23 21.88
C ASP A 117 -5.63 -11.85 22.75
N LYS A 118 -5.31 -13.12 22.55
CA LYS A 118 -4.26 -13.80 23.31
C LYS A 118 -2.88 -13.24 23.04
N GLU A 119 -1.99 -13.40 24.04
CA GLU A 119 -0.57 -13.11 23.88
C GLU A 119 0.04 -13.99 22.76
N GLY A 120 0.85 -13.39 21.90
CA GLY A 120 1.41 -14.07 20.72
C GLY A 120 0.60 -13.88 19.45
N VAL A 121 -0.52 -13.11 19.48
CA VAL A 121 -1.27 -12.71 18.28
C VAL A 121 -0.90 -11.29 17.87
N PHE A 122 -0.49 -11.13 16.63
CA PHE A 122 0.00 -9.84 16.11
C PHE A 122 -0.64 -9.48 14.77
N THR A 123 -0.73 -8.18 14.52
CA THR A 123 -0.93 -7.60 13.19
C THR A 123 0.37 -6.95 12.72
N PHE A 124 0.54 -6.75 11.40
CA PHE A 124 1.81 -6.31 10.84
C PHE A 124 1.64 -5.10 9.92
N THR A 125 1.10 -3.99 10.47
CA THR A 125 0.77 -2.76 9.72
C THR A 125 1.47 -1.51 10.25
N GLU A 126 2.03 -1.59 11.47
CA GLU A 126 2.72 -0.50 12.17
C GLU A 126 4.07 -0.98 12.70
N LEU A 127 5.06 -0.09 12.68
CA LEU A 127 6.43 -0.45 13.10
C LEU A 127 6.49 -0.88 14.57
N GLY A 128 5.73 -0.21 15.45
CA GLY A 128 5.68 -0.58 16.87
C GLY A 128 5.13 -2.00 17.08
N ARG A 129 4.07 -2.39 16.34
CA ARG A 129 3.51 -3.75 16.38
C ARG A 129 4.46 -4.80 15.81
N ALA A 130 5.15 -4.45 14.73
CA ALA A 130 6.14 -5.33 14.12
C ALA A 130 7.36 -5.56 15.04
N LYS A 131 7.81 -4.52 15.77
CA LYS A 131 8.84 -4.65 16.82
C LYS A 131 8.37 -5.55 17.95
N ALA A 132 7.15 -5.36 18.45
CA ALA A 132 6.59 -6.21 19.50
C ALA A 132 6.48 -7.68 19.06
N ALA A 133 6.06 -7.95 17.82
CA ALA A 133 6.02 -9.31 17.27
C ALA A 133 7.42 -9.93 17.22
N LYS A 134 8.43 -9.18 16.72
CA LYS A 134 9.81 -9.64 16.68
C LYS A 134 10.33 -9.96 18.07
N GLU A 135 10.17 -9.04 19.02
CA GLU A 135 10.62 -9.19 20.41
C GLU A 135 9.97 -10.42 21.08
N TYR A 136 8.66 -10.60 20.88
CA TYR A 136 7.96 -11.76 21.40
C TYR A 136 8.53 -13.07 20.84
N ILE A 137 8.72 -13.14 19.53
CA ILE A 137 9.27 -14.33 18.85
C ILE A 137 10.66 -14.68 19.39
N GLU A 138 11.52 -13.70 19.58
CA GLU A 138 12.90 -13.88 20.02
C GLU A 138 12.98 -14.26 21.51
N ASN A 139 12.15 -13.64 22.37
CA ASN A 139 12.22 -13.83 23.82
C ASN A 139 11.47 -15.08 24.34
N ASN A 140 10.51 -15.61 23.59
CA ASN A 140 9.66 -16.72 24.04
C ASN A 140 10.00 -18.07 23.39
N GLY A 141 11.12 -18.18 22.67
CA GLY A 141 11.54 -19.43 22.05
C GLY A 141 10.53 -19.96 21.03
N VAL A 142 9.91 -19.07 20.27
CA VAL A 142 8.92 -19.42 19.23
C VAL A 142 9.59 -20.23 18.14
N GLU A 143 9.03 -21.39 17.82
CA GLU A 143 9.49 -22.28 16.75
C GLU A 143 8.49 -22.33 15.59
N ASN A 144 7.19 -22.26 15.89
CA ASN A 144 6.12 -22.44 14.92
C ASN A 144 5.25 -21.17 14.84
N VAL A 145 5.11 -20.63 13.65
CA VAL A 145 4.31 -19.42 13.38
C VAL A 145 3.25 -19.73 12.35
N VAL A 146 2.02 -19.31 12.63
CA VAL A 146 0.94 -19.32 11.64
C VAL A 146 0.70 -17.90 11.15
N VAL A 147 0.76 -17.71 9.83
CA VAL A 147 0.41 -16.45 9.15
C VAL A 147 -0.95 -16.62 8.51
N ILE A 148 -1.90 -15.75 8.85
CA ILE A 148 -3.25 -15.75 8.28
C ILE A 148 -3.27 -14.72 7.15
N GLY A 149 -3.45 -15.21 5.91
CA GLY A 149 -3.44 -14.42 4.68
C GLY A 149 -2.14 -14.54 3.89
N SER A 150 -2.27 -14.77 2.59
CA SER A 150 -1.18 -14.86 1.61
C SER A 150 -1.11 -13.67 0.66
N GLY A 151 -1.50 -12.48 1.14
CA GLY A 151 -1.26 -11.20 0.47
C GLY A 151 0.20 -10.77 0.57
N PHE A 152 0.54 -9.57 0.06
CA PHE A 152 1.93 -9.06 0.05
C PHE A 152 2.58 -9.10 1.43
N ILE A 153 1.93 -8.53 2.45
CA ILE A 153 2.46 -8.47 3.82
C ILE A 153 2.61 -9.88 4.40
N GLY A 154 1.58 -10.73 4.27
CA GLY A 154 1.59 -12.08 4.84
C GLY A 154 2.70 -12.96 4.25
N LEU A 155 2.91 -12.90 2.94
CA LEU A 155 3.98 -13.66 2.28
C LEU A 155 5.37 -13.13 2.65
N GLU A 156 5.56 -11.81 2.73
CA GLU A 156 6.83 -11.21 3.10
C GLU A 156 7.22 -11.58 4.54
N VAL A 157 6.28 -11.46 5.48
CA VAL A 157 6.46 -11.88 6.88
C VAL A 157 6.77 -13.38 6.94
N ALA A 158 5.98 -14.23 6.27
CA ALA A 158 6.19 -15.67 6.24
C ALA A 158 7.59 -16.04 5.71
N TYR A 159 8.01 -15.39 4.63
CA TYR A 159 9.33 -15.61 4.03
C TYR A 159 10.46 -15.19 4.96
N PHE A 160 10.38 -14.05 5.62
CA PHE A 160 11.43 -13.58 6.53
C PHE A 160 11.50 -14.41 7.80
N LEU A 161 10.36 -14.80 8.37
CA LEU A 161 10.33 -15.74 9.51
C LEU A 161 10.95 -17.10 9.15
N LYS A 162 10.65 -17.60 7.94
CA LYS A 162 11.30 -18.84 7.46
C LYS A 162 12.80 -18.67 7.27
N LYS A 163 13.26 -17.54 6.76
CA LYS A 163 14.69 -17.21 6.63
C LYS A 163 15.40 -17.15 7.98
N LYS A 164 14.69 -16.85 9.07
CA LYS A 164 15.16 -16.94 10.46
C LYS A 164 15.14 -18.37 11.04
N GLY A 165 14.70 -19.35 10.28
CA GLY A 165 14.71 -20.77 10.69
C GLY A 165 13.42 -21.27 11.34
N LEU A 166 12.36 -20.44 11.43
CA LEU A 166 11.10 -20.87 12.03
C LEU A 166 10.32 -21.80 11.10
N ASN A 167 9.43 -22.61 11.68
CA ASN A 167 8.43 -23.37 10.95
C ASN A 167 7.24 -22.48 10.66
N VAL A 168 6.97 -22.20 9.39
CA VAL A 168 5.93 -21.26 8.99
C VAL A 168 4.83 -21.98 8.21
N SER A 169 3.60 -21.77 8.65
CA SER A 169 2.38 -22.20 7.96
C SER A 169 1.55 -20.98 7.59
N VAL A 170 1.12 -20.89 6.33
CA VAL A 170 0.27 -19.81 5.82
C VAL A 170 -1.14 -20.37 5.57
N VAL A 171 -2.14 -19.75 6.17
CA VAL A 171 -3.56 -20.08 5.98
C VAL A 171 -4.20 -19.04 5.08
N GLU A 172 -4.82 -19.47 3.97
CA GLU A 172 -5.40 -18.59 2.96
C GLU A 172 -6.80 -19.04 2.57
N LEU A 173 -7.73 -18.09 2.57
CA LEU A 173 -9.13 -18.33 2.22
C LEU A 173 -9.30 -18.65 0.72
N LEU A 174 -8.51 -17.99 -0.13
CA LEU A 174 -8.50 -18.26 -1.57
C LEU A 174 -7.77 -19.58 -1.89
N ASP A 175 -7.80 -19.96 -3.14
CA ASP A 175 -7.18 -21.20 -3.64
C ASP A 175 -5.71 -21.01 -4.06
N ARG A 176 -5.15 -19.82 -3.89
CA ARG A 176 -3.80 -19.47 -4.34
C ARG A 176 -3.22 -18.26 -3.60
N VAL A 177 -1.90 -18.13 -3.64
CA VAL A 177 -1.22 -16.94 -3.10
C VAL A 177 -1.48 -15.71 -3.97
N LEU A 178 -1.49 -14.52 -3.35
CA LEU A 178 -1.68 -13.22 -4.04
C LEU A 178 -2.90 -13.20 -4.98
N GLY A 179 -3.95 -13.96 -4.68
CA GLY A 179 -5.07 -14.20 -5.58
C GLY A 179 -5.83 -12.96 -6.07
N LYS A 180 -5.65 -11.79 -5.41
CA LYS A 180 -6.16 -10.49 -5.85
C LYS A 180 -5.15 -9.68 -6.69
N ALA A 181 -3.90 -10.08 -6.70
CA ALA A 181 -2.79 -9.35 -7.31
C ALA A 181 -2.14 -10.07 -8.48
N LEU A 182 -2.31 -11.38 -8.57
CA LEU A 182 -1.77 -12.21 -9.65
C LEU A 182 -2.87 -13.08 -10.26
N ASP A 183 -2.67 -13.43 -11.51
CA ASP A 183 -3.43 -14.48 -12.16
C ASP A 183 -2.97 -15.88 -11.69
N SER A 184 -3.68 -16.92 -12.11
CA SER A 184 -3.40 -18.28 -11.66
C SER A 184 -1.97 -18.73 -11.95
N ARG A 185 -1.41 -18.38 -13.12
CA ARG A 185 -0.05 -18.78 -13.50
C ARG A 185 1.01 -18.02 -12.68
N GLY A 186 0.88 -16.70 -12.55
CA GLY A 186 1.76 -15.89 -11.71
C GLY A 186 1.74 -16.36 -10.25
N SER A 187 0.55 -16.65 -9.71
CA SER A 187 0.40 -17.21 -8.36
C SER A 187 1.09 -18.57 -8.21
N GLN A 188 0.91 -19.48 -9.18
CA GLN A 188 1.56 -20.80 -9.17
C GLN A 188 3.08 -20.70 -9.13
N ILE A 189 3.67 -19.80 -9.93
CA ILE A 189 5.12 -19.59 -9.93
C ILE A 189 5.59 -19.13 -8.55
N VAL A 190 4.95 -18.10 -7.98
CA VAL A 190 5.30 -17.58 -6.65
C VAL A 190 5.12 -18.63 -5.57
N GLU A 191 4.00 -19.38 -5.60
CA GLU A 191 3.72 -20.45 -4.64
C GLU A 191 4.82 -21.52 -4.68
N THR A 192 5.19 -22.00 -5.87
CA THR A 192 6.24 -23.02 -6.03
C THR A 192 7.54 -22.55 -5.39
N ILE A 193 7.98 -21.33 -5.71
CA ILE A 193 9.21 -20.76 -5.16
C ILE A 193 9.19 -20.69 -3.63
N ILE A 194 8.05 -20.33 -3.05
CA ILE A 194 7.92 -20.19 -1.59
C ILE A 194 7.82 -21.56 -0.91
N ARG A 195 7.12 -22.53 -1.52
CA ARG A 195 7.06 -23.93 -1.02
C ARG A 195 8.43 -24.59 -1.01
N ASP A 196 9.22 -24.39 -2.05
CA ASP A 196 10.59 -24.93 -2.14
C ASP A 196 11.51 -24.40 -1.02
N ARG A 197 11.16 -23.27 -0.42
CA ARG A 197 11.81 -22.73 0.77
C ARG A 197 11.27 -23.30 2.09
N GLY A 198 10.30 -24.24 2.03
CA GLY A 198 9.78 -24.96 3.20
C GLY A 198 8.69 -24.20 3.96
N ILE A 199 7.90 -23.34 3.29
CA ILE A 199 6.70 -22.75 3.86
C ILE A 199 5.50 -23.61 3.47
N ASN A 200 4.66 -23.95 4.45
CA ASN A 200 3.44 -24.75 4.25
C ASN A 200 2.25 -23.83 3.95
N PHE A 201 1.38 -24.24 3.01
CA PHE A 201 0.17 -23.50 2.68
C PHE A 201 -1.09 -24.35 2.91
N PHE A 202 -2.10 -23.74 3.51
CA PHE A 202 -3.43 -24.27 3.74
C PHE A 202 -4.44 -23.38 3.02
N PHE A 203 -4.70 -23.67 1.74
CA PHE A 203 -5.64 -22.94 0.90
C PHE A 203 -7.09 -23.33 1.15
N LYS A 204 -8.03 -22.48 0.71
CA LYS A 204 -9.48 -22.64 0.89
C LYS A 204 -9.82 -22.91 2.35
N ASN A 205 -9.10 -22.24 3.24
CA ASN A 205 -9.20 -22.45 4.67
C ASN A 205 -9.08 -21.12 5.44
N THR A 206 -9.58 -21.09 6.64
CA THR A 206 -9.44 -19.96 7.56
C THR A 206 -9.19 -20.49 8.97
N VAL A 207 -8.65 -19.63 9.83
CA VAL A 207 -8.53 -19.94 11.26
C VAL A 207 -9.87 -19.66 11.92
N GLU A 208 -10.43 -20.66 12.60
CA GLU A 208 -11.67 -20.59 13.36
C GLU A 208 -11.42 -20.22 14.81
N GLU A 209 -10.34 -20.78 15.41
CA GLU A 209 -9.99 -20.59 16.80
C GLU A 209 -8.48 -20.52 16.98
N ILE A 210 -8.02 -19.65 17.86
CA ILE A 210 -6.65 -19.59 18.38
C ILE A 210 -6.67 -20.21 19.78
N ILE A 211 -6.06 -21.38 19.91
CA ILE A 211 -6.08 -22.23 21.09
C ILE A 211 -4.94 -21.84 22.04
N GLY A 212 -5.21 -21.91 23.35
CA GLY A 212 -4.29 -21.67 24.45
C GLY A 212 -5.02 -21.02 25.62
N GLU A 213 -4.43 -20.97 26.80
CA GLU A 213 -5.03 -20.29 27.95
C GLU A 213 -4.79 -18.76 27.86
N GLU A 214 -3.61 -18.27 28.23
CA GLU A 214 -3.24 -16.86 28.16
C GLU A 214 -2.52 -16.52 26.86
N ARG A 215 -1.76 -17.45 26.30
CA ARG A 215 -0.95 -17.30 25.09
C ARG A 215 -1.30 -18.32 24.02
N VAL A 216 -0.86 -18.07 22.81
CA VAL A 216 -1.05 -18.97 21.66
C VAL A 216 -0.27 -20.27 21.87
N GLU A 217 -0.94 -21.41 21.66
CA GLU A 217 -0.36 -22.76 21.67
C GLU A 217 -0.62 -23.51 20.36
N ALA A 218 -1.77 -23.23 19.72
CA ALA A 218 -2.15 -23.82 18.45
C ALA A 218 -3.22 -22.96 17.75
N VAL A 219 -3.51 -23.26 16.49
CA VAL A 219 -4.69 -22.75 15.78
C VAL A 219 -5.51 -23.90 15.22
N ARG A 220 -6.83 -23.76 15.27
CA ARG A 220 -7.78 -24.66 14.60
C ARG A 220 -8.26 -24.03 13.32
N LEU A 221 -8.14 -24.76 12.24
CA LEU A 221 -8.66 -24.36 10.93
C LEU A 221 -10.12 -24.81 10.78
N GLN A 222 -10.86 -24.13 9.91
CA GLN A 222 -12.25 -24.50 9.55
C GLN A 222 -12.37 -25.94 9.05
N SER A 223 -11.32 -26.50 8.44
CA SER A 223 -11.26 -27.91 8.05
C SER A 223 -11.15 -28.88 9.23
N GLY A 224 -11.04 -28.42 10.47
CA GLY A 224 -10.78 -29.23 11.66
C GLY A 224 -9.30 -29.52 11.90
N THR A 225 -8.39 -29.16 11.00
CA THR A 225 -6.95 -29.34 11.19
C THR A 225 -6.45 -28.45 12.32
N VAL A 226 -5.65 -29.00 13.23
CA VAL A 226 -4.99 -28.24 14.29
C VAL A 226 -3.51 -28.09 13.96
N LEU A 227 -3.01 -26.86 13.94
CA LEU A 227 -1.61 -26.52 13.69
C LEU A 227 -0.98 -26.02 14.99
N LYS A 228 0.16 -26.58 15.39
CA LYS A 228 0.96 -26.03 16.47
C LYS A 228 1.44 -24.63 16.10
N ALA A 229 1.31 -23.69 17.00
CA ALA A 229 1.76 -22.32 16.82
C ALA A 229 2.02 -21.66 18.17
N GLU A 230 3.14 -21.04 18.35
CA GLU A 230 3.45 -20.18 19.49
C GLU A 230 3.25 -18.69 19.16
N ALA A 231 3.12 -18.35 17.88
CA ALA A 231 2.75 -17.01 17.43
C ALA A 231 1.83 -17.06 16.21
N VAL A 232 0.94 -16.08 16.11
CA VAL A 232 0.01 -15.88 14.98
C VAL A 232 0.14 -14.47 14.44
N ILE A 233 0.33 -14.35 13.11
CA ILE A 233 0.36 -13.06 12.42
C ILE A 233 -0.89 -12.93 11.55
N ILE A 234 -1.75 -11.95 11.85
CA ILE A 234 -2.96 -11.68 11.08
C ILE A 234 -2.63 -10.65 9.98
N ALA A 235 -2.63 -11.09 8.72
CA ALA A 235 -2.24 -10.30 7.54
C ALA A 235 -3.27 -10.41 6.39
N ILE A 236 -4.56 -10.34 6.71
CA ILE A 236 -5.67 -10.52 5.76
C ILE A 236 -6.14 -9.22 5.09
N GLY A 237 -5.40 -8.15 5.28
CA GLY A 237 -5.64 -6.84 4.68
C GLY A 237 -5.96 -5.77 5.70
N VAL A 238 -6.29 -4.60 5.17
CA VAL A 238 -6.54 -3.39 5.96
C VAL A 238 -7.89 -2.78 5.58
N ARG A 239 -8.42 -1.94 6.47
CA ARG A 239 -9.59 -1.10 6.20
C ARG A 239 -9.24 0.38 6.44
N PRO A 240 -9.82 1.31 5.69
CA PRO A 240 -9.63 2.74 5.92
C PRO A 240 -9.91 3.14 7.37
N ASN A 241 -9.04 3.96 7.95
CA ASN A 241 -9.25 4.53 9.28
C ASN A 241 -10.09 5.80 9.17
N THR A 242 -11.41 5.66 9.22
CA THR A 242 -12.39 6.73 8.98
C THR A 242 -13.01 7.30 10.24
N GLN A 243 -12.76 6.70 11.40
CA GLN A 243 -13.44 7.04 12.66
C GLN A 243 -13.43 8.53 12.98
N LEU A 244 -12.30 9.20 12.77
CA LEU A 244 -12.14 10.63 13.03
C LEU A 244 -13.01 11.49 12.09
N ALA A 245 -13.12 11.10 10.82
CA ALA A 245 -13.95 11.75 9.83
C ALA A 245 -15.45 11.51 10.09
N GLU A 246 -15.83 10.31 10.47
CA GLU A 246 -17.22 9.95 10.84
C GLU A 246 -17.70 10.76 12.03
N THR A 247 -16.89 10.85 13.10
CA THR A 247 -17.24 11.63 14.30
C THR A 247 -17.27 13.13 14.04
N ALA A 248 -16.60 13.61 12.99
CA ALA A 248 -16.65 14.99 12.52
C ALA A 248 -17.84 15.27 11.56
N GLY A 249 -18.69 14.27 11.27
CA GLY A 249 -19.81 14.40 10.36
C GLY A 249 -19.43 14.52 8.88
N LEU A 250 -18.22 14.11 8.51
CA LEU A 250 -17.79 14.11 7.11
C LEU A 250 -18.42 12.93 6.35
N LYS A 251 -18.58 13.08 5.03
CA LYS A 251 -19.08 12.00 4.18
C LYS A 251 -18.07 10.86 4.11
N VAL A 252 -18.49 9.69 4.60
CA VAL A 252 -17.72 8.45 4.58
C VAL A 252 -18.56 7.35 3.92
N GLU A 253 -17.94 6.57 3.04
CA GLU A 253 -18.51 5.37 2.44
C GLU A 253 -17.63 4.15 2.82
N ARG A 254 -16.85 3.62 1.87
CA ARG A 254 -15.80 2.61 2.15
C ARG A 254 -14.45 3.24 2.50
N GLY A 255 -14.43 4.54 2.72
CA GLY A 255 -13.34 5.43 3.04
C GLY A 255 -13.87 6.86 3.01
N ILE A 256 -13.06 7.83 3.41
CA ILE A 256 -13.45 9.26 3.37
C ILE A 256 -13.66 9.66 1.91
N ASP A 257 -14.84 10.21 1.59
CA ASP A 257 -15.15 10.67 0.24
C ASP A 257 -14.48 12.03 -0.02
N THR A 258 -13.75 12.14 -1.13
CA THR A 258 -13.12 13.38 -1.56
C THR A 258 -13.50 13.73 -2.99
N ASN A 259 -13.43 15.01 -3.31
CA ASN A 259 -13.51 15.49 -4.69
C ASN A 259 -12.14 15.37 -5.39
N LEU A 260 -12.04 15.82 -6.64
CA LEU A 260 -10.78 15.78 -7.40
C LEU A 260 -9.66 16.68 -6.80
N PHE A 261 -10.02 17.60 -5.94
CA PHE A 261 -9.08 18.50 -5.25
C PHE A 261 -8.65 17.96 -3.88
N MET A 262 -9.01 16.72 -3.57
CA MET A 262 -8.80 16.06 -2.28
C MET A 262 -9.53 16.72 -1.10
N GLU A 263 -10.53 17.58 -1.37
CA GLU A 263 -11.41 18.15 -0.34
C GLU A 263 -12.47 17.15 0.07
N THR A 264 -12.80 17.15 1.37
CA THR A 264 -13.90 16.38 1.94
C THR A 264 -15.24 17.08 1.74
N SER A 265 -16.30 16.57 2.36
CA SER A 265 -17.62 17.23 2.38
C SER A 265 -17.68 18.51 3.24
N SER A 266 -16.64 18.82 4.00
CA SER A 266 -16.53 20.04 4.81
C SER A 266 -15.46 20.96 4.25
N PRO A 267 -15.74 22.28 4.11
CA PRO A 267 -14.75 23.25 3.65
C PRO A 267 -13.48 23.23 4.52
N ASP A 268 -12.33 23.51 3.90
CA ASP A 268 -11.03 23.60 4.57
C ASP A 268 -10.51 22.29 5.19
N ILE A 269 -11.22 21.17 5.01
CA ILE A 269 -10.81 19.85 5.43
C ILE A 269 -10.55 18.98 4.19
N TYR A 270 -9.33 18.48 4.08
CA TYR A 270 -8.83 17.61 3.04
C TYR A 270 -8.58 16.21 3.60
N ALA A 271 -8.55 15.19 2.74
CA ALA A 271 -8.13 13.86 3.15
C ALA A 271 -7.29 13.19 2.05
N ALA A 272 -6.31 12.36 2.47
CA ALA A 272 -5.40 11.68 1.55
C ALA A 272 -4.82 10.38 2.14
N GLY A 273 -4.41 9.47 1.27
CA GLY A 273 -3.81 8.18 1.63
C GLY A 273 -4.83 7.08 1.80
N ASP A 274 -4.48 6.04 2.55
CA ASP A 274 -5.26 4.80 2.63
C ASP A 274 -6.63 4.98 3.32
N CYS A 275 -6.87 6.12 3.96
CA CYS A 275 -8.17 6.45 4.57
C CYS A 275 -9.24 6.91 3.57
N VAL A 276 -8.88 7.23 2.32
CA VAL A 276 -9.82 7.78 1.33
C VAL A 276 -10.27 6.77 0.28
N ILE A 277 -11.41 7.06 -0.37
CA ILE A 277 -11.78 6.47 -1.66
C ILE A 277 -11.50 7.50 -2.76
N ASN A 278 -10.91 7.04 -3.85
CA ASN A 278 -10.58 7.89 -4.98
C ASN A 278 -10.69 7.14 -6.31
N ILE A 279 -10.58 7.85 -7.42
CA ILE A 279 -10.76 7.31 -8.76
C ILE A 279 -9.65 6.30 -9.11
N ASP A 280 -10.06 5.07 -9.46
CA ASP A 280 -9.22 4.12 -10.17
C ASP A 280 -9.21 4.49 -11.66
N ILE A 281 -8.04 4.77 -12.23
CA ILE A 281 -7.93 5.23 -13.63
C ILE A 281 -8.30 4.16 -14.65
N ILE A 282 -8.39 2.90 -14.23
CA ILE A 282 -8.73 1.76 -15.10
C ILE A 282 -10.21 1.77 -15.46
N ASP A 283 -11.09 1.91 -14.49
CA ASP A 283 -12.54 1.83 -14.69
C ASP A 283 -13.30 3.10 -14.32
N GLY A 284 -12.60 4.13 -13.85
CA GLY A 284 -13.18 5.41 -13.45
C GLY A 284 -14.01 5.37 -12.17
N LYS A 285 -14.02 4.25 -11.44
CA LYS A 285 -14.81 4.10 -10.21
C LYS A 285 -14.02 4.54 -8.99
N LYS A 286 -14.76 5.06 -7.99
CA LYS A 286 -14.16 5.33 -6.68
C LYS A 286 -13.87 4.03 -5.94
N LYS A 287 -12.63 3.85 -5.51
CA LYS A 287 -12.13 2.69 -4.76
C LYS A 287 -11.15 3.14 -3.68
N ASN A 288 -11.01 2.33 -2.65
CA ASN A 288 -9.87 2.44 -1.77
C ASN A 288 -8.67 1.75 -2.42
N LEU A 289 -7.60 2.49 -2.64
CA LEU A 289 -6.34 2.03 -3.24
C LEU A 289 -5.21 2.30 -2.24
N PRO A 290 -4.99 1.41 -1.24
CA PRO A 290 -4.01 1.62 -0.17
C PRO A 290 -2.59 1.34 -0.68
N LEU A 291 -2.02 2.31 -1.38
CA LEU A 291 -0.70 2.22 -2.00
C LEU A 291 0.16 3.43 -1.63
N PHE A 292 1.34 3.17 -1.08
CA PHE A 292 2.26 4.18 -0.57
C PHE A 292 2.56 5.31 -1.58
N PRO A 293 2.84 5.04 -2.88
CA PRO A 293 3.04 6.10 -3.86
C PRO A 293 1.79 6.95 -4.11
N LEU A 294 0.61 6.32 -4.15
CA LEU A 294 -0.65 7.04 -4.35
C LEU A 294 -0.98 7.93 -3.15
N ALA A 295 -0.72 7.44 -1.94
CA ALA A 295 -0.88 8.23 -0.72
C ALA A 295 -0.03 9.51 -0.77
N TYR A 296 1.22 9.41 -1.23
CA TYR A 296 2.09 10.58 -1.42
C TYR A 296 1.53 11.54 -2.49
N GLU A 297 1.13 11.02 -3.66
CA GLU A 297 0.56 11.83 -4.74
C GLU A 297 -0.70 12.58 -4.29
N GLN A 298 -1.61 11.90 -3.59
CA GLN A 298 -2.83 12.49 -3.02
C GLN A 298 -2.50 13.58 -2.00
N GLY A 299 -1.60 13.29 -1.07
CA GLY A 299 -1.14 14.27 -0.09
C GLY A 299 -0.54 15.52 -0.73
N PHE A 300 0.26 15.35 -1.77
CA PHE A 300 0.88 16.46 -2.49
C PHE A 300 -0.17 17.35 -3.18
N VAL A 301 -1.17 16.74 -3.85
CA VAL A 301 -2.28 17.47 -4.46
C VAL A 301 -3.10 18.19 -3.38
N ALA A 302 -3.41 17.52 -2.26
CA ALA A 302 -4.08 18.14 -1.14
C ALA A 302 -3.30 19.36 -0.61
N GLY A 303 -1.98 19.21 -0.42
CA GLY A 303 -1.11 20.28 0.04
C GLY A 303 -1.09 21.50 -0.86
N LEU A 304 -1.05 21.31 -2.19
CA LEU A 304 -1.19 22.39 -3.16
C LEU A 304 -2.55 23.10 -3.04
N ASN A 305 -3.64 22.33 -2.95
CA ASN A 305 -4.98 22.87 -2.87
C ASN A 305 -5.25 23.59 -1.53
N MET A 306 -4.64 23.14 -0.44
CA MET A 306 -4.67 23.84 0.85
C MET A 306 -4.04 25.24 0.78
N THR A 307 -3.14 25.48 -0.16
CA THR A 307 -2.56 26.83 -0.40
C THR A 307 -3.40 27.71 -1.34
N GLY A 308 -4.56 27.23 -1.79
CA GLY A 308 -5.44 27.95 -2.70
C GLY A 308 -5.22 27.67 -4.19
N GLU A 309 -4.31 26.76 -4.54
CA GLU A 309 -4.18 26.26 -5.92
C GLU A 309 -5.42 25.42 -6.28
N LYS A 310 -5.59 25.15 -7.60
CA LYS A 310 -6.65 24.28 -8.11
C LYS A 310 -6.02 23.18 -8.96
N VAL A 311 -5.50 22.15 -8.28
CA VAL A 311 -4.85 21.02 -8.93
C VAL A 311 -5.70 19.77 -8.75
N GLU A 312 -6.09 19.15 -9.85
CA GLU A 312 -6.88 17.92 -9.82
C GLU A 312 -6.01 16.67 -9.62
N TYR A 313 -6.46 15.78 -8.76
CA TYR A 313 -5.96 14.43 -8.69
C TYR A 313 -6.70 13.55 -9.71
N LEU A 314 -5.97 13.12 -10.73
CA LEU A 314 -6.55 12.42 -11.88
C LEU A 314 -6.85 10.93 -11.62
N GLY A 315 -6.67 10.48 -10.40
CA GLY A 315 -6.89 9.09 -10.00
C GLY A 315 -5.60 8.27 -9.88
N GLY A 316 -5.72 7.12 -9.23
CA GLY A 316 -4.64 6.18 -8.96
C GLY A 316 -4.63 5.00 -9.92
N LEU A 317 -3.44 4.49 -10.23
CA LEU A 317 -3.25 3.20 -10.88
C LEU A 317 -2.92 2.16 -9.82
N PRO A 318 -3.72 1.09 -9.65
CA PRO A 318 -3.31 -0.05 -8.82
C PRO A 318 -2.02 -0.65 -9.38
N LEU A 319 -0.93 -0.53 -8.63
CA LEU A 319 0.38 -1.05 -8.99
C LEU A 319 1.01 -1.66 -7.75
N ASN A 320 1.37 -2.93 -7.83
CA ASN A 320 2.03 -3.63 -6.74
C ASN A 320 3.35 -4.23 -7.21
N SER A 321 4.30 -4.30 -6.29
CA SER A 321 5.58 -4.97 -6.50
C SER A 321 5.93 -5.82 -5.29
N LEU A 322 6.52 -6.99 -5.54
CA LEU A 322 7.02 -7.91 -4.54
C LEU A 322 8.51 -8.05 -4.74
N LYS A 323 9.28 -7.71 -3.72
CA LYS A 323 10.74 -7.63 -3.79
C LYS A 323 11.48 -8.69 -3.00
N PHE A 324 10.83 -9.27 -1.95
CA PHE A 324 11.52 -10.18 -1.03
C PHE A 324 12.00 -11.49 -1.68
N LEU A 325 11.41 -11.89 -2.81
CA LEU A 325 11.94 -12.94 -3.68
C LEU A 325 13.03 -12.34 -4.58
N GLU A 326 14.22 -12.14 -4.04
CA GLU A 326 15.33 -11.39 -4.65
C GLU A 326 15.62 -11.78 -6.11
N GLU A 327 15.52 -13.08 -6.42
CA GLU A 327 15.77 -13.64 -7.75
C GLU A 327 14.53 -13.67 -8.66
N THR A 328 13.35 -13.43 -8.11
CA THR A 328 12.09 -13.51 -8.86
C THR A 328 11.16 -12.36 -8.48
N PRO A 329 11.50 -11.13 -8.87
CA PRO A 329 10.65 -9.98 -8.62
C PRO A 329 9.30 -10.16 -9.31
N VAL A 330 8.26 -9.61 -8.70
CA VAL A 330 6.90 -9.62 -9.22
C VAL A 330 6.40 -8.19 -9.31
N LEU A 331 5.78 -7.85 -10.42
CA LEU A 331 5.15 -6.55 -10.61
C LEU A 331 3.85 -6.70 -11.40
N ASN A 332 2.80 -6.05 -10.92
CA ASN A 332 1.53 -5.97 -11.65
C ASN A 332 0.96 -4.56 -11.61
N ALA A 333 0.19 -4.18 -12.62
CA ALA A 333 -0.58 -2.95 -12.62
C ALA A 333 -1.92 -3.14 -13.34
N GLY A 334 -2.94 -2.41 -12.89
CA GLY A 334 -4.28 -2.48 -13.43
C GLY A 334 -4.96 -3.81 -13.12
N ILE A 335 -5.74 -4.34 -14.06
CA ILE A 335 -6.40 -5.63 -13.90
C ILE A 335 -5.43 -6.79 -14.16
N VAL A 336 -5.59 -7.88 -13.43
CA VAL A 336 -4.74 -9.08 -13.56
C VAL A 336 -5.46 -10.27 -14.21
N GLU A 337 -6.78 -10.23 -14.21
CA GLU A 337 -7.64 -11.19 -14.91
C GLU A 337 -8.62 -10.46 -15.83
N ALA A 338 -8.82 -11.00 -17.04
CA ALA A 338 -9.80 -10.47 -17.96
C ALA A 338 -11.21 -10.80 -17.43
N PRO A 339 -12.10 -9.80 -17.23
CA PRO A 339 -13.44 -10.05 -16.71
C PRO A 339 -14.33 -10.88 -17.65
N ASP A 340 -14.13 -10.75 -18.96
CA ASP A 340 -14.89 -11.42 -20.00
C ASP A 340 -14.13 -11.48 -21.34
N SER A 341 -14.73 -12.09 -22.36
CA SER A 341 -14.14 -12.29 -23.68
C SER A 341 -13.95 -11.01 -24.52
N SER A 342 -14.41 -9.86 -24.06
CA SER A 342 -14.19 -8.58 -24.75
C SER A 342 -12.79 -7.99 -24.47
N TYR A 343 -12.02 -8.62 -23.60
CA TYR A 343 -10.63 -8.30 -23.34
C TYR A 343 -9.70 -9.21 -24.12
N GLU A 344 -8.70 -8.64 -24.75
CA GLU A 344 -7.63 -9.38 -25.40
C GLU A 344 -6.53 -9.66 -24.38
N VAL A 345 -6.08 -10.91 -24.29
CA VAL A 345 -5.03 -11.32 -23.37
C VAL A 345 -3.84 -11.85 -24.19
N ILE A 346 -2.66 -11.32 -23.94
CA ILE A 346 -1.42 -11.76 -24.57
C ILE A 346 -0.50 -12.25 -23.46
N ILE A 347 -0.02 -13.49 -23.60
CA ILE A 347 0.83 -14.17 -22.63
C ILE A 347 2.15 -14.55 -23.28
N ASN A 348 3.25 -14.32 -22.58
CA ASN A 348 4.57 -14.84 -22.89
C ASN A 348 5.11 -15.55 -21.65
N ASP A 349 4.93 -16.87 -21.62
CA ASP A 349 5.39 -17.74 -20.53
C ASP A 349 6.66 -18.46 -20.97
N GLN A 350 7.78 -18.02 -20.43
CA GLN A 350 9.10 -18.61 -20.60
C GLN A 350 9.74 -18.92 -19.24
N PHE A 351 8.91 -19.08 -18.20
CA PHE A 351 9.43 -19.12 -16.83
C PHE A 351 10.41 -20.27 -16.63
N GLU A 352 10.06 -21.50 -17.03
CA GLU A 352 10.91 -22.69 -16.88
C GLU A 352 12.19 -22.65 -17.73
N ARG A 353 12.19 -21.89 -18.84
CA ARG A 353 13.33 -21.82 -19.78
C ARG A 353 14.22 -20.61 -19.56
N ARG A 354 13.63 -19.46 -19.18
CA ARG A 354 14.29 -18.15 -19.14
C ARG A 354 13.98 -17.35 -17.87
N GLY A 355 13.23 -17.91 -16.92
CA GLY A 355 12.94 -17.26 -15.64
C GLY A 355 11.97 -16.08 -15.72
N TYR A 356 11.10 -15.98 -16.74
CA TYR A 356 10.10 -14.92 -16.80
C TYR A 356 8.73 -15.37 -17.27
N TYR A 357 7.71 -14.74 -16.70
CA TYR A 357 6.32 -14.80 -17.13
C TYR A 357 5.79 -13.37 -17.31
N ARG A 358 5.15 -13.10 -18.44
CA ARG A 358 4.54 -11.82 -18.71
C ARG A 358 3.16 -12.00 -19.35
N LYS A 359 2.17 -11.32 -18.79
CA LYS A 359 0.79 -11.26 -19.30
C LYS A 359 0.39 -9.80 -19.45
N THR A 360 -0.29 -9.46 -20.55
CA THR A 360 -0.88 -8.16 -20.79
C THR A 360 -2.35 -8.30 -21.12
N ILE A 361 -3.16 -7.35 -20.65
CA ILE A 361 -4.62 -7.34 -20.83
C ILE A 361 -5.00 -6.03 -21.50
N ILE A 362 -5.70 -6.15 -22.62
CA ILE A 362 -6.04 -5.04 -23.51
C ILE A 362 -7.56 -4.95 -23.61
N LYS A 363 -8.09 -3.73 -23.59
CA LYS A 363 -9.50 -3.40 -23.81
C LYS A 363 -9.58 -2.19 -24.74
N ASP A 364 -10.38 -2.31 -25.80
CA ASP A 364 -10.57 -1.23 -26.78
C ASP A 364 -9.23 -0.62 -27.24
N ASP A 365 -8.31 -1.50 -27.67
CA ASP A 365 -6.94 -1.20 -28.09
C ASP A 365 -6.12 -0.39 -27.09
N ARG A 366 -6.43 -0.47 -25.79
CA ARG A 366 -5.67 0.13 -24.70
C ARG A 366 -5.21 -0.90 -23.69
N LEU A 367 -3.98 -0.80 -23.26
CA LEU A 367 -3.47 -1.62 -22.17
C LEU A 367 -4.17 -1.22 -20.86
N VAL A 368 -4.84 -2.18 -20.22
CA VAL A 368 -5.59 -1.96 -18.96
C VAL A 368 -5.03 -2.76 -17.79
N GLY A 369 -4.09 -3.66 -18.06
CA GLY A 369 -3.42 -4.39 -16.99
C GLY A 369 -2.28 -5.24 -17.50
N PHE A 370 -1.38 -5.60 -16.58
CA PHE A 370 -0.31 -6.57 -16.83
C PHE A 370 0.13 -7.26 -15.55
N VAL A 371 0.71 -8.45 -15.72
CA VAL A 371 1.45 -9.21 -14.70
C VAL A 371 2.83 -9.50 -15.25
N ALA A 372 3.87 -9.31 -14.44
CA ALA A 372 5.25 -9.67 -14.76
C ALA A 372 5.87 -10.38 -13.56
N VAL A 373 6.44 -11.57 -13.77
CA VAL A 373 7.14 -12.39 -12.78
C VAL A 373 8.52 -12.75 -13.32
N GLY A 374 9.57 -12.61 -12.51
CA GLY A 374 10.97 -12.79 -12.90
C GLY A 374 11.55 -11.54 -13.52
N GLU A 375 11.78 -11.54 -14.81
CA GLU A 375 12.34 -10.36 -15.48
C GLU A 375 11.33 -9.22 -15.58
N ILE A 376 11.60 -8.14 -14.87
CA ILE A 376 10.73 -6.96 -14.80
C ILE A 376 11.32 -5.71 -15.46
N ASP A 377 12.44 -5.83 -16.12
CA ASP A 377 13.03 -4.69 -16.83
C ASP A 377 12.05 -4.11 -17.85
N ARG A 378 12.02 -2.78 -17.94
CA ARG A 378 11.18 -2.01 -18.86
C ARG A 378 9.66 -2.08 -18.62
N VAL A 379 9.16 -2.82 -17.62
CA VAL A 379 7.70 -2.84 -17.32
C VAL A 379 7.15 -1.47 -16.95
N GLY A 380 7.99 -0.53 -16.54
CA GLY A 380 7.62 0.88 -16.38
C GLY A 380 7.07 1.53 -17.64
N ILE A 381 7.43 1.03 -18.84
CA ILE A 381 6.85 1.48 -20.11
C ILE A 381 5.37 1.07 -20.17
N LEU A 382 5.04 -0.16 -19.78
CA LEU A 382 3.65 -0.65 -19.73
C LEU A 382 2.81 0.19 -18.77
N THR A 383 3.35 0.52 -17.60
CA THR A 383 2.71 1.44 -16.64
C THR A 383 2.43 2.80 -17.27
N GLY A 384 3.38 3.33 -18.03
CA GLY A 384 3.21 4.58 -18.77
C GLY A 384 2.13 4.51 -19.84
N LEU A 385 2.01 3.39 -20.57
CA LEU A 385 0.95 3.17 -21.56
C LEU A 385 -0.44 3.17 -20.92
N ILE A 386 -0.60 2.49 -19.77
CA ILE A 386 -1.86 2.48 -19.02
C ILE A 386 -2.23 3.89 -18.57
N ARG A 387 -1.31 4.60 -17.91
CA ARG A 387 -1.57 5.96 -17.39
C ARG A 387 -1.95 6.95 -18.49
N GLN A 388 -1.36 6.82 -19.68
CA GLN A 388 -1.62 7.69 -20.82
C GLN A 388 -2.80 7.22 -21.69
N LYS A 389 -3.38 6.06 -21.39
CA LYS A 389 -4.47 5.44 -22.18
C LYS A 389 -4.13 5.39 -23.67
N LEU A 390 -2.86 5.08 -24.00
CA LEU A 390 -2.35 5.09 -25.36
C LEU A 390 -2.99 3.96 -26.17
N ASP A 391 -3.33 4.25 -27.44
CA ASP A 391 -3.71 3.24 -28.41
C ASP A 391 -2.51 2.34 -28.71
N VAL A 392 -2.67 1.03 -28.47
CA VAL A 392 -1.62 0.03 -28.65
C VAL A 392 -1.86 -0.89 -29.85
N SER A 393 -2.92 -0.65 -30.64
CA SER A 393 -3.37 -1.53 -31.73
C SER A 393 -2.25 -1.95 -32.69
N SER A 394 -1.35 -1.03 -33.05
CA SER A 394 -0.28 -1.30 -34.01
C SER A 394 0.91 -2.10 -33.47
N PHE A 395 1.06 -2.21 -32.13
CA PHE A 395 2.18 -2.90 -31.49
C PHE A 395 1.80 -3.79 -30.29
N LYS A 396 0.49 -4.00 -30.07
CA LYS A 396 -0.01 -4.78 -28.93
C LYS A 396 0.59 -6.18 -28.84
N HIS A 397 0.85 -6.84 -29.99
CA HIS A 397 1.46 -8.16 -30.06
C HIS A 397 2.89 -8.24 -29.48
N LYS A 398 3.54 -7.09 -29.24
CA LYS A 398 4.88 -6.98 -28.64
C LYS A 398 4.84 -6.69 -27.12
N LEU A 399 3.70 -6.33 -26.54
CA LEU A 399 3.63 -5.86 -25.16
C LEU A 399 4.11 -6.90 -24.13
N ALA A 400 3.90 -8.19 -24.43
CA ALA A 400 4.35 -9.27 -23.55
C ALA A 400 5.81 -9.72 -23.84
N ASP A 401 6.47 -9.20 -24.84
CA ASP A 401 7.87 -9.55 -25.13
C ASP A 401 8.80 -8.89 -24.11
N ILE A 402 9.85 -9.61 -23.72
CA ILE A 402 10.84 -9.13 -22.73
C ILE A 402 11.63 -7.93 -23.22
N ASP A 403 11.88 -7.87 -24.52
CA ASP A 403 12.61 -6.80 -25.19
C ASP A 403 11.74 -5.60 -25.57
N PHE A 404 10.43 -5.66 -25.25
CA PHE A 404 9.53 -4.53 -25.51
C PHE A 404 10.08 -3.25 -24.88
N GLY A 405 10.20 -2.21 -25.71
CA GLY A 405 10.80 -0.95 -25.28
C GLY A 405 10.30 0.25 -26.10
N LEU A 406 10.82 1.42 -25.79
CA LEU A 406 10.41 2.68 -26.46
C LEU A 406 10.59 2.65 -27.98
N VAL A 407 11.50 1.84 -28.51
CA VAL A 407 11.74 1.67 -29.94
C VAL A 407 10.50 1.13 -30.69
N HIS A 408 9.67 0.34 -30.01
CA HIS A 408 8.44 -0.25 -30.56
C HIS A 408 7.26 0.72 -30.59
N LEU A 409 7.35 1.85 -29.88
CA LEU A 409 6.31 2.85 -29.85
C LEU A 409 6.29 3.68 -31.15
N PRO A 410 5.13 4.17 -31.59
CA PRO A 410 5.01 5.01 -32.79
C PRO A 410 5.97 6.20 -32.76
N LYS A 411 6.60 6.49 -33.94
CA LYS A 411 7.58 7.58 -34.08
C LYS A 411 7.00 8.92 -33.63
N SER A 412 5.76 9.20 -34.02
CA SER A 412 5.04 10.41 -33.63
C SER A 412 4.94 10.61 -32.11
N TRP A 413 4.72 9.53 -31.35
CA TRP A 413 4.68 9.58 -29.89
C TRP A 413 6.06 9.89 -29.30
N ARG A 414 7.09 9.23 -29.80
CA ARG A 414 8.48 9.45 -29.36
C ARG A 414 8.94 10.89 -29.59
N GLU A 415 8.67 11.43 -30.77
CA GLU A 415 9.01 12.81 -31.15
C GLU A 415 8.26 13.84 -30.29
N LYS A 416 6.96 13.62 -30.06
CA LYS A 416 6.14 14.50 -29.20
C LYS A 416 6.70 14.56 -27.77
N ARG A 417 7.14 13.43 -27.21
CA ARG A 417 7.70 13.38 -25.86
C ARG A 417 9.03 14.11 -25.77
N ILE A 418 9.91 13.94 -26.77
CA ILE A 418 11.19 14.66 -26.82
C ILE A 418 10.97 16.17 -26.92
N GLN A 419 9.95 16.62 -27.68
CA GLN A 419 9.59 18.04 -27.75
C GLN A 419 9.05 18.57 -26.43
N GLN A 420 8.20 17.81 -25.75
CA GLN A 420 7.68 18.18 -24.43
C GLN A 420 8.78 18.34 -23.38
N ASP A 421 9.77 17.44 -23.37
CA ASP A 421 10.92 17.53 -22.46
C ASP A 421 11.76 18.79 -22.77
N LYS A 422 11.91 19.18 -24.04
CA LYS A 422 12.64 20.41 -24.45
C LYS A 422 11.90 21.70 -24.08
N THR A 423 10.58 21.69 -24.06
CA THR A 423 9.75 22.87 -23.72
C THR A 423 9.53 23.04 -22.23
N GLY A 424 10.20 22.25 -21.40
CA GLY A 424 10.06 22.32 -19.94
C GLY A 424 8.65 21.96 -19.48
N TYR A 425 8.01 21.01 -20.15
CA TYR A 425 6.73 20.48 -19.71
C TYR A 425 6.89 20.01 -18.27
N LYS A 426 6.36 20.79 -17.36
CA LYS A 426 6.31 20.47 -15.93
C LYS A 426 5.34 19.32 -15.72
N SER A 427 5.69 18.13 -16.22
CA SER A 427 5.11 16.93 -15.65
C SER A 427 5.51 16.95 -14.19
N TRP A 428 4.55 16.94 -13.32
CA TRP A 428 4.77 16.79 -11.91
C TRP A 428 5.65 15.56 -11.68
N ARG A 429 6.91 15.78 -11.28
CA ARG A 429 7.80 14.79 -10.69
C ARG A 429 8.22 15.34 -9.34
N PRO A 430 8.07 14.60 -8.24
CA PRO A 430 8.75 14.93 -7.02
C PRO A 430 10.27 14.86 -7.30
N GLU A 431 10.99 15.92 -6.96
CA GLU A 431 12.45 15.91 -6.84
C GLU A 431 12.88 15.09 -5.64
#